data_bdd30c28bf4dfa45e08a3c8a50b0cddf
#
_entry.id   bdd30c28bf4dfa45e08a3c8a50b0cddf
#
_cell.length_a   1.000
_cell.length_b   1.000
_cell.length_c   1.000
_cell.angle_alpha   90.00
_cell.angle_beta   90.00
_cell.angle_gamma   90.00
#
_symmetry.space_group_name_H-M   'P 1'
#
loop_
_entity.id
_entity.type
_entity.pdbx_description
1 polymer ?
#
loop_
_entity_poly.entity_id
_entity_poly.type
_entity_poly.pdbx_seq_one_letter_code
_entity_poly.pdbx_strand_id
1 'polypeptide(L)'
;MPQNLDKDGLRSKINSYELFFIDIWGVIHNGLQIFEDSIEVLENLKKNNKEFVLLTNAPRPNSTVIDFLKKIGLKKYYEDVYTSGEASLKYLMQNFQNSKFYHIGPPRDFDLFKRFEQNKVSNINQADYFICTGLFEDHETKLEYYEDLLEKFSNKKFVCTNPDLIVDRGDVREFCAGSVAKIFEEIGGKVIYFGKPYPPVYNLSANINGKNVLCIGDNMNTDIKGANIQNFDNLLITSGIHKKELSSLNICLLYTSDAADELS
;
A
#
# COMPACT_ATOMS: atom_id res chain seq x y z
N MET A 1 -11.75 -21.07 -11.05
CA MET A 1 -12.21 -21.16 -9.64
C MET A 1 -11.01 -20.97 -8.71
N PRO A 2 -11.15 -20.24 -7.61
CA PRO A 2 -10.07 -20.10 -6.63
C PRO A 2 -9.67 -21.45 -6.03
N GLN A 3 -8.38 -21.62 -5.74
CA GLN A 3 -7.83 -22.83 -5.14
C GLN A 3 -7.56 -22.59 -3.65
N ASN A 4 -7.99 -23.53 -2.82
CA ASN A 4 -7.69 -23.50 -1.39
C ASN A 4 -6.29 -24.08 -1.14
N LEU A 5 -5.41 -23.30 -0.50
CA LEU A 5 -4.03 -23.69 -0.16
C LEU A 5 -3.82 -24.06 1.31
N ASP A 6 -4.86 -24.14 2.15
CA ASP A 6 -4.69 -24.40 3.59
C ASP A 6 -3.99 -25.73 3.90
N LYS A 7 -4.15 -26.74 3.05
CA LYS A 7 -3.53 -28.06 3.25
C LYS A 7 -2.09 -28.11 2.71
N ASP A 8 -1.89 -27.58 1.50
CA ASP A 8 -0.64 -27.77 0.76
C ASP A 8 0.32 -26.59 0.95
N GLY A 9 -0.22 -25.45 1.39
CA GLY A 9 0.52 -24.21 1.57
C GLY A 9 1.07 -23.64 0.25
N LEU A 10 1.73 -22.50 0.34
CA LEU A 10 2.37 -21.85 -0.80
C LEU A 10 3.45 -22.73 -1.47
N ARG A 11 4.05 -23.68 -0.72
CA ARG A 11 5.09 -24.59 -1.24
C ARG A 11 4.64 -25.37 -2.48
N SER A 12 3.36 -25.68 -2.59
CA SER A 12 2.80 -26.42 -3.74
C SER A 12 2.82 -25.60 -5.04
N LYS A 13 2.94 -24.28 -4.94
CA LYS A 13 2.87 -23.31 -6.05
C LYS A 13 4.16 -22.53 -6.27
N ILE A 14 5.13 -22.59 -5.37
CA ILE A 14 6.35 -21.77 -5.38
C ILE A 14 7.10 -21.86 -6.71
N ASN A 15 7.11 -23.02 -7.37
CA ASN A 15 7.85 -23.25 -8.63
C ASN A 15 7.16 -22.59 -9.84
N SER A 16 5.90 -22.20 -9.73
CA SER A 16 5.15 -21.57 -10.83
C SER A 16 5.47 -20.08 -11.00
N TYR A 17 6.16 -19.48 -10.03
CA TYR A 17 6.43 -18.03 -10.02
C TYR A 17 7.90 -17.72 -9.84
N GLU A 18 8.36 -16.63 -10.45
CA GLU A 18 9.72 -16.09 -10.33
C GLU A 18 9.77 -14.91 -9.37
N LEU A 19 8.70 -14.11 -9.29
CA LEU A 19 8.62 -12.89 -8.49
C LEU A 19 7.38 -12.90 -7.61
N PHE A 20 7.55 -12.46 -6.36
CA PHE A 20 6.46 -12.34 -5.39
C PHE A 20 6.36 -10.89 -4.90
N PHE A 21 5.17 -10.28 -5.01
CA PHE A 21 4.83 -9.06 -4.29
C PHE A 21 4.08 -9.45 -3.03
N ILE A 22 4.64 -9.13 -1.88
CA ILE A 22 4.11 -9.56 -0.58
C ILE A 22 3.76 -8.33 0.23
N ASP A 23 2.49 -8.18 0.61
CA ASP A 23 2.09 -7.10 1.50
C ASP A 23 2.76 -7.24 2.86
N ILE A 24 2.90 -6.11 3.57
CA ILE A 24 3.57 -6.06 4.86
C ILE A 24 2.54 -6.10 6.00
N TRP A 25 1.59 -5.16 6.00
CA TRP A 25 0.60 -5.05 7.07
C TRP A 25 -0.50 -6.10 6.90
N GLY A 26 -0.76 -6.90 7.95
CA GLY A 26 -1.70 -8.02 7.88
C GLY A 26 -1.11 -9.33 7.32
N VAL A 27 0.09 -9.28 6.71
CA VAL A 27 0.77 -10.44 6.12
C VAL A 27 2.09 -10.76 6.81
N ILE A 28 2.95 -9.75 7.03
CA ILE A 28 4.24 -9.91 7.73
C ILE A 28 4.11 -9.55 9.21
N HIS A 29 3.25 -8.57 9.56
CA HIS A 29 3.01 -8.13 10.92
C HIS A 29 1.59 -7.56 11.09
N ASN A 30 1.17 -7.39 12.37
CA ASN A 30 -0.10 -6.77 12.74
C ASN A 30 0.04 -5.34 13.33
N GLY A 31 1.18 -4.71 13.12
CA GLY A 31 1.52 -3.41 13.71
C GLY A 31 2.17 -3.48 15.10
N LEU A 32 2.13 -4.63 15.75
CA LEU A 32 2.70 -4.85 17.10
C LEU A 32 3.84 -5.86 17.09
N GLN A 33 3.71 -6.91 16.31
CA GLN A 33 4.66 -8.03 16.22
C GLN A 33 4.72 -8.62 14.82
N ILE A 34 5.87 -9.20 14.50
CA ILE A 34 6.10 -9.98 13.28
C ILE A 34 5.41 -11.35 13.42
N PHE A 35 4.89 -11.84 12.31
CA PHE A 35 4.38 -13.21 12.22
C PHE A 35 5.54 -14.16 11.85
N GLU A 36 5.92 -15.06 12.75
CA GLU A 36 7.07 -15.98 12.57
C GLU A 36 6.90 -16.86 11.33
N ASP A 37 5.69 -17.36 11.07
CA ASP A 37 5.39 -18.18 9.89
C ASP A 37 5.66 -17.43 8.56
N SER A 38 5.42 -16.11 8.54
CA SER A 38 5.72 -15.28 7.38
C SER A 38 7.23 -15.20 7.12
N ILE A 39 8.04 -15.15 8.17
CA ILE A 39 9.51 -15.14 8.04
C ILE A 39 10.01 -16.46 7.47
N GLU A 40 9.44 -17.59 7.92
CA GLU A 40 9.75 -18.90 7.35
C GLU A 40 9.44 -18.96 5.84
N VAL A 41 8.32 -18.36 5.41
CA VAL A 41 7.98 -18.26 3.99
C VAL A 41 9.04 -17.47 3.23
N LEU A 42 9.46 -16.28 3.72
CA LEU A 42 10.51 -15.47 3.08
C LEU A 42 11.85 -16.24 2.99
N GLU A 43 12.23 -16.96 4.04
CA GLU A 43 13.42 -17.82 4.03
C GLU A 43 13.34 -18.93 2.97
N ASN A 44 12.16 -19.55 2.85
CA ASN A 44 11.94 -20.59 1.84
C ASN A 44 11.95 -20.03 0.42
N LEU A 45 11.42 -18.83 0.19
CA LEU A 45 11.53 -18.15 -1.11
C LEU A 45 13.01 -17.92 -1.50
N LYS A 46 13.81 -17.34 -0.60
CA LYS A 46 15.26 -17.13 -0.86
C LYS A 46 16.02 -18.43 -1.06
N LYS A 47 15.76 -19.49 -0.28
CA LYS A 47 16.36 -20.83 -0.47
C LYS A 47 16.07 -21.43 -1.85
N ASN A 48 14.92 -21.10 -2.43
CA ASN A 48 14.52 -21.55 -3.76
C ASN A 48 14.85 -20.53 -4.87
N ASN A 49 15.74 -19.56 -4.59
CA ASN A 49 16.17 -18.51 -5.53
C ASN A 49 15.00 -17.72 -6.13
N LYS A 50 13.95 -17.47 -5.34
CA LYS A 50 12.81 -16.66 -5.75
C LYS A 50 13.04 -15.20 -5.38
N GLU A 51 12.67 -14.29 -6.29
CA GLU A 51 12.66 -12.86 -6.00
C GLU A 51 11.38 -12.50 -5.26
N PHE A 52 11.47 -11.56 -4.32
CA PHE A 52 10.28 -10.97 -3.73
C PHE A 52 10.51 -9.51 -3.37
N VAL A 53 9.41 -8.77 -3.30
CA VAL A 53 9.33 -7.39 -2.80
C VAL A 53 8.33 -7.36 -1.67
N LEU A 54 8.72 -6.82 -0.52
CA LEU A 54 7.82 -6.48 0.57
C LEU A 54 7.17 -5.14 0.23
N LEU A 55 5.97 -5.19 -0.34
CA LEU A 55 5.30 -4.06 -0.96
C LEU A 55 4.20 -3.49 -0.06
N THR A 56 4.32 -2.22 0.34
CA THR A 56 3.36 -1.59 1.27
C THR A 56 2.83 -0.25 0.76
N ASN A 57 1.58 0.06 1.13
CA ASN A 57 0.96 1.36 0.91
C ASN A 57 1.36 2.42 1.96
N ALA A 58 2.34 2.14 2.83
CA ALA A 58 2.84 3.11 3.79
C ALA A 58 3.32 4.39 3.09
N PRO A 59 2.80 5.58 3.48
CA PRO A 59 3.11 6.86 2.82
C PRO A 59 4.46 7.46 3.27
N ARG A 60 5.45 6.61 3.51
CA ARG A 60 6.75 6.98 4.09
C ARG A 60 7.90 6.43 3.27
N PRO A 61 9.11 7.03 3.34
CA PRO A 61 10.29 6.47 2.67
C PRO A 61 10.58 5.02 3.12
N ASN A 62 11.22 4.24 2.26
CA ASN A 62 11.63 2.87 2.58
C ASN A 62 12.40 2.79 3.91
N SER A 63 13.35 3.70 4.14
CA SER A 63 14.18 3.73 5.36
C SER A 63 13.34 3.79 6.63
N THR A 64 12.29 4.60 6.65
CA THR A 64 11.42 4.76 7.82
C THR A 64 10.62 3.50 8.14
N VAL A 65 10.10 2.84 7.09
CA VAL A 65 9.38 1.56 7.25
C VAL A 65 10.35 0.46 7.68
N ILE A 66 11.56 0.41 7.12
CA ILE A 66 12.61 -0.53 7.52
C ILE A 66 12.95 -0.37 9.01
N ASP A 67 13.13 0.87 9.49
CA ASP A 67 13.44 1.12 10.90
C ASP A 67 12.29 0.68 11.84
N PHE A 68 11.05 0.88 11.41
CA PHE A 68 9.89 0.36 12.14
C PHE A 68 9.88 -1.18 12.17
N LEU A 69 10.09 -1.83 11.03
CA LEU A 69 10.13 -3.30 10.96
C LEU A 69 11.24 -3.91 11.82
N LYS A 70 12.43 -3.28 11.84
CA LYS A 70 13.51 -3.67 12.75
C LYS A 70 13.09 -3.56 14.22
N LYS A 71 12.43 -2.47 14.58
CA LYS A 71 11.96 -2.22 15.95
C LYS A 71 10.96 -3.28 16.43
N ILE A 72 10.09 -3.78 15.55
CA ILE A 72 9.11 -4.83 15.89
C ILE A 72 9.64 -6.26 15.68
N GLY A 73 10.93 -6.41 15.32
CA GLY A 73 11.62 -7.69 15.35
C GLY A 73 12.01 -8.30 14.01
N LEU A 74 11.77 -7.64 12.86
CA LEU A 74 12.30 -8.13 11.58
C LEU A 74 13.83 -8.05 11.60
N LYS A 75 14.52 -9.17 11.29
CA LYS A 75 15.99 -9.27 11.37
C LYS A 75 16.68 -9.33 10.02
N LYS A 76 15.92 -9.57 8.93
CA LYS A 76 16.44 -9.81 7.56
C LYS A 76 15.50 -9.21 6.52
N TYR A 77 15.91 -9.16 5.26
CA TYR A 77 15.09 -8.79 4.08
C TYR A 77 14.68 -7.33 4.01
N TYR A 78 15.48 -6.43 4.58
CA TYR A 78 15.21 -4.98 4.56
C TYR A 78 15.34 -4.38 3.17
N GLU A 79 16.29 -4.90 2.38
CA GLU A 79 16.55 -4.49 1.00
C GLU A 79 15.39 -4.79 0.04
N ASP A 80 14.52 -5.72 0.44
CA ASP A 80 13.36 -6.12 -0.34
C ASP A 80 12.11 -5.23 -0.06
N VAL A 81 12.21 -4.25 0.84
CA VAL A 81 11.08 -3.33 1.19
C VAL A 81 10.92 -2.24 0.16
N TYR A 82 9.70 -2.06 -0.35
CA TYR A 82 9.33 -0.94 -1.20
C TYR A 82 7.98 -0.34 -0.79
N THR A 83 7.92 1.00 -0.68
CA THR A 83 6.76 1.72 -0.15
C THR A 83 6.09 2.58 -1.23
N SER A 84 4.80 2.86 -1.05
CA SER A 84 4.09 3.85 -1.86
C SER A 84 4.67 5.25 -1.66
N GLY A 85 5.17 5.54 -0.45
CA GLY A 85 5.89 6.78 -0.15
C GLY A 85 7.14 6.94 -1.02
N GLU A 86 7.97 5.89 -1.17
CA GLU A 86 9.14 5.93 -2.04
C GLU A 86 8.77 6.16 -3.52
N ALA A 87 7.72 5.47 -4.00
CA ALA A 87 7.22 5.66 -5.35
C ALA A 87 6.73 7.09 -5.60
N SER A 88 5.97 7.65 -4.63
CA SER A 88 5.49 9.03 -4.71
C SER A 88 6.61 10.07 -4.62
N LEU A 89 7.61 9.85 -3.74
CA LEU A 89 8.76 10.72 -3.58
C LEU A 89 9.53 10.90 -4.89
N LYS A 90 9.77 9.79 -5.59
CA LYS A 90 10.45 9.81 -6.90
C LYS A 90 9.70 10.66 -7.92
N TYR A 91 8.38 10.52 -7.98
CA TYR A 91 7.52 11.31 -8.85
C TYR A 91 7.50 12.80 -8.45
N LEU A 92 7.36 13.11 -7.16
CA LEU A 92 7.32 14.47 -6.65
C LEU A 92 8.63 15.22 -6.97
N MET A 93 9.76 14.57 -6.78
CA MET A 93 11.07 15.16 -7.12
C MET A 93 11.25 15.42 -8.61
N GLN A 94 10.65 14.62 -9.49
CA GLN A 94 10.74 14.80 -10.92
C GLN A 94 9.78 15.87 -11.47
N ASN A 95 8.60 16.02 -10.86
CA ASN A 95 7.50 16.81 -11.45
C ASN A 95 7.16 18.09 -10.67
N PHE A 96 7.57 18.22 -9.38
CA PHE A 96 7.13 19.29 -8.50
C PHE A 96 8.29 19.96 -7.72
N GLN A 97 9.51 19.89 -8.23
CA GLN A 97 10.73 20.28 -7.51
C GLN A 97 10.69 21.70 -6.92
N ASN A 98 10.04 22.65 -7.60
CA ASN A 98 9.93 24.05 -7.18
C ASN A 98 8.51 24.51 -6.87
N SER A 99 7.56 23.59 -6.85
CA SER A 99 6.15 23.90 -6.60
C SER A 99 5.83 23.87 -5.11
N LYS A 100 5.00 24.80 -4.66
CA LYS A 100 4.55 24.88 -3.27
C LYS A 100 3.48 23.82 -3.01
N PHE A 101 3.58 23.13 -1.88
CA PHE A 101 2.57 22.12 -1.51
C PHE A 101 1.96 22.36 -0.13
N TYR A 102 0.71 21.99 0.00
CA TYR A 102 0.05 21.85 1.29
C TYR A 102 -0.03 20.39 1.67
N HIS A 103 0.43 20.05 2.87
CA HIS A 103 0.43 18.67 3.36
C HIS A 103 -0.85 18.38 4.13
N ILE A 104 -1.56 17.34 3.72
CA ILE A 104 -2.71 16.76 4.40
C ILE A 104 -2.25 15.43 5.00
N GLY A 105 -2.21 15.35 6.32
CA GLY A 105 -1.73 14.17 7.03
C GLY A 105 -1.09 14.49 8.37
N PRO A 106 -0.75 13.46 9.14
CA PRO A 106 -0.17 13.62 10.46
C PRO A 106 1.28 14.12 10.39
N PRO A 107 1.75 14.86 11.40
CA PRO A 107 3.13 15.35 11.46
C PRO A 107 4.19 14.26 11.36
N ARG A 108 3.90 13.05 11.80
CA ARG A 108 4.81 11.89 11.76
C ARG A 108 5.24 11.48 10.34
N ASP A 109 4.51 11.89 9.30
CA ASP A 109 4.83 11.57 7.91
C ASP A 109 5.71 12.63 7.23
N PHE A 110 6.23 13.58 8.01
CA PHE A 110 7.08 14.67 7.54
C PHE A 110 8.35 14.19 6.81
N ASP A 111 8.88 13.04 7.16
CA ASP A 111 10.08 12.46 6.56
C ASP A 111 9.94 12.21 5.04
N LEU A 112 8.72 12.02 4.53
CA LEU A 112 8.45 11.86 3.10
C LEU A 112 8.93 13.05 2.27
N PHE A 113 8.76 14.29 2.75
CA PHE A 113 9.08 15.50 2.01
C PHE A 113 10.20 16.33 2.62
N LYS A 114 10.97 15.78 3.55
CA LYS A 114 12.11 16.43 4.20
C LYS A 114 13.11 17.04 3.21
N ARG A 115 13.29 16.42 2.03
CA ARG A 115 14.22 16.88 0.99
C ARG A 115 13.78 18.15 0.28
N PHE A 116 12.49 18.53 0.36
CA PHE A 116 11.88 19.70 -0.27
C PHE A 116 10.90 20.41 0.68
N GLU A 117 11.18 20.33 1.98
CA GLU A 117 10.34 20.93 3.03
C GLU A 117 10.18 22.44 2.90
N GLN A 118 11.16 23.13 2.30
CA GLN A 118 11.12 24.56 2.02
C GLN A 118 9.95 24.95 1.10
N ASN A 119 9.39 24.01 0.37
CA ASN A 119 8.25 24.24 -0.51
C ASN A 119 6.90 24.04 0.21
N LYS A 120 6.91 23.56 1.47
CA LYS A 120 5.68 23.38 2.27
C LYS A 120 5.11 24.73 2.65
N VAL A 121 3.81 24.89 2.47
CA VAL A 121 3.05 26.07 2.91
C VAL A 121 2.07 25.70 4.01
N SER A 122 1.85 26.65 4.95
CA SER A 122 0.86 26.49 6.03
C SER A 122 -0.54 26.96 5.62
N ASN A 123 -0.63 27.83 4.59
CA ASN A 123 -1.91 28.31 4.07
C ASN A 123 -2.23 27.57 2.76
N ILE A 124 -3.34 26.85 2.76
CA ILE A 124 -3.81 26.03 1.62
C ILE A 124 -3.97 26.87 0.33
N ASN A 125 -4.34 28.16 0.45
CA ASN A 125 -4.50 29.06 -0.71
C ASN A 125 -3.18 29.30 -1.47
N GLN A 126 -2.03 29.13 -0.80
CA GLN A 126 -0.71 29.34 -1.38
C GLN A 126 -0.13 28.10 -2.06
N ALA A 127 -0.79 26.95 -1.94
CA ALA A 127 -0.32 25.71 -2.51
C ALA A 127 -0.59 25.63 -4.01
N ASP A 128 0.37 25.12 -4.75
CA ASP A 128 0.20 24.75 -6.16
C ASP A 128 -0.45 23.36 -6.30
N TYR A 129 -0.19 22.47 -5.32
CA TYR A 129 -0.74 21.11 -5.27
C TYR A 129 -0.82 20.62 -3.81
N PHE A 130 -1.47 19.47 -3.62
CA PHE A 130 -1.61 18.80 -2.34
C PHE A 130 -0.85 17.50 -2.28
N ILE A 131 -0.23 17.20 -1.12
CA ILE A 131 0.31 15.89 -0.78
C ILE A 131 -0.52 15.35 0.38
N CYS A 132 -1.21 14.24 0.16
CA CYS A 132 -1.98 13.57 1.20
C CYS A 132 -1.29 12.27 1.60
N THR A 133 -0.87 12.19 2.88
CA THR A 133 -0.28 10.99 3.50
C THR A 133 -1.23 10.30 4.46
N GLY A 134 -2.28 10.99 4.89
CA GLY A 134 -3.25 10.51 5.88
C GLY A 134 -4.22 11.61 6.26
N LEU A 135 -4.84 11.45 7.42
CA LEU A 135 -5.72 12.45 8.04
C LEU A 135 -4.94 13.29 9.06
N PHE A 136 -5.43 14.47 9.40
CA PHE A 136 -4.89 15.26 10.50
C PHE A 136 -5.24 14.60 11.84
N GLU A 137 -4.35 14.68 12.82
CA GLU A 137 -4.53 14.03 14.14
C GLU A 137 -5.76 14.53 14.91
N ASP A 138 -6.17 15.77 14.72
CA ASP A 138 -7.39 16.37 15.32
C ASP A 138 -8.66 16.11 14.50
N HIS A 139 -8.55 15.48 13.32
CA HIS A 139 -9.66 15.20 12.40
C HIS A 139 -9.64 13.77 11.84
N GLU A 140 -9.09 12.80 12.58
CA GLU A 140 -8.90 11.41 12.12
C GLU A 140 -10.22 10.67 11.80
N THR A 141 -11.36 11.12 12.34
CA THR A 141 -12.67 10.49 12.14
C THR A 141 -13.69 11.39 11.44
N LYS A 142 -13.30 12.61 11.05
CA LYS A 142 -14.22 13.63 10.52
C LYS A 142 -14.01 13.84 9.04
N LEU A 143 -14.53 12.95 8.23
CA LEU A 143 -14.33 13.01 6.76
C LEU A 143 -14.97 14.27 6.14
N GLU A 144 -16.07 14.78 6.68
CA GLU A 144 -16.76 16.00 6.24
C GLU A 144 -15.84 17.23 6.32
N TYR A 145 -14.92 17.27 7.29
CA TYR A 145 -13.92 18.33 7.39
C TYR A 145 -13.06 18.48 6.12
N TYR A 146 -12.75 17.36 5.48
CA TYR A 146 -11.92 17.37 4.25
C TYR A 146 -12.70 17.80 3.02
N GLU A 147 -13.99 17.56 2.97
CA GLU A 147 -14.86 18.09 1.94
C GLU A 147 -14.90 19.63 2.01
N ASP A 148 -15.20 20.20 3.18
CA ASP A 148 -15.19 21.65 3.42
C ASP A 148 -13.82 22.29 3.11
N LEU A 149 -12.74 21.63 3.52
CA LEU A 149 -11.37 22.10 3.31
C LEU A 149 -11.02 22.17 1.82
N LEU A 150 -11.48 21.22 1.01
CA LEU A 150 -11.01 20.98 -0.35
C LEU A 150 -11.97 21.46 -1.45
N GLU A 151 -13.24 21.75 -1.15
CA GLU A 151 -14.29 22.06 -2.14
C GLU A 151 -13.90 23.16 -3.15
N LYS A 152 -13.16 24.18 -2.69
CA LYS A 152 -12.73 25.33 -3.51
C LYS A 152 -11.46 25.06 -4.34
N PHE A 153 -10.87 23.89 -4.21
CA PHE A 153 -9.55 23.57 -4.76
C PHE A 153 -9.56 22.38 -5.72
N SER A 154 -10.72 21.94 -6.20
CA SER A 154 -10.86 20.78 -7.09
C SER A 154 -10.08 20.88 -8.41
N ASN A 155 -9.65 22.09 -8.79
CA ASN A 155 -8.81 22.35 -9.96
C ASN A 155 -7.30 22.10 -9.72
N LYS A 156 -6.88 21.90 -8.46
CA LYS A 156 -5.48 21.63 -8.10
C LYS A 156 -5.15 20.15 -8.25
N LYS A 157 -3.87 19.84 -8.40
CA LYS A 157 -3.40 18.45 -8.38
C LYS A 157 -3.36 17.95 -6.94
N PHE A 158 -3.80 16.71 -6.76
CA PHE A 158 -3.80 16.02 -5.47
C PHE A 158 -2.98 14.73 -5.59
N VAL A 159 -1.91 14.61 -4.82
CA VAL A 159 -1.05 13.43 -4.78
C VAL A 159 -1.38 12.61 -3.54
N CYS A 160 -1.98 11.46 -3.74
CA CYS A 160 -2.29 10.49 -2.69
C CYS A 160 -1.16 9.47 -2.58
N THR A 161 -0.51 9.43 -1.43
CA THR A 161 0.66 8.58 -1.18
C THR A 161 0.33 7.28 -0.45
N ASN A 162 -0.93 7.09 -0.08
CA ASN A 162 -1.48 5.85 0.50
C ASN A 162 -2.92 5.65 0.00
N PRO A 163 -3.15 4.80 -1.01
CA PRO A 163 -4.50 4.58 -1.55
C PRO A 163 -5.45 3.79 -0.68
N ASP A 164 -4.99 3.20 0.44
CA ASP A 164 -5.88 2.50 1.37
C ASP A 164 -6.96 3.45 1.88
N LEU A 165 -8.19 2.96 1.94
CA LEU A 165 -9.30 3.71 2.56
C LEU A 165 -9.24 3.62 4.08
N ILE A 166 -8.91 2.43 4.58
CA ILE A 166 -8.88 2.10 6.01
C ILE A 166 -7.70 1.17 6.30
N VAL A 167 -7.27 1.16 7.56
CA VAL A 167 -6.33 0.19 8.11
C VAL A 167 -6.78 -0.24 9.51
N ASP A 168 -6.56 -1.50 9.88
CA ASP A 168 -6.78 -1.98 11.23
C ASP A 168 -5.46 -1.96 12.01
N ARG A 169 -5.43 -1.22 13.12
CA ARG A 169 -4.32 -1.16 14.07
C ARG A 169 -4.75 -1.84 15.38
N GLY A 170 -4.44 -3.11 15.51
CA GLY A 170 -5.03 -3.94 16.55
C GLY A 170 -6.54 -4.02 16.37
N ASP A 171 -7.31 -3.59 17.36
CA ASP A 171 -8.78 -3.59 17.31
C ASP A 171 -9.39 -2.25 16.82
N VAL A 172 -8.55 -1.26 16.50
CA VAL A 172 -9.01 0.07 16.06
C VAL A 172 -8.89 0.18 14.55
N ARG A 173 -9.99 0.55 13.89
CA ARG A 173 -10.04 0.87 12.46
C ARG A 173 -9.83 2.36 12.25
N GLU A 174 -8.83 2.71 11.44
CA GLU A 174 -8.44 4.08 11.14
C GLU A 174 -8.65 4.39 9.65
N PHE A 175 -9.06 5.62 9.32
CA PHE A 175 -9.06 6.09 7.93
C PHE A 175 -7.66 6.39 7.44
N CYS A 176 -7.43 6.18 6.13
CA CYS A 176 -6.18 6.48 5.43
C CYS A 176 -6.33 7.59 4.39
N ALA A 177 -5.23 7.99 3.76
CA ALA A 177 -5.21 9.05 2.76
C ALA A 177 -6.15 8.79 1.57
N GLY A 178 -6.37 7.53 1.22
CA GLY A 178 -7.34 7.14 0.18
C GLY A 178 -8.76 7.60 0.45
N SER A 179 -9.20 7.67 1.73
CA SER A 179 -10.52 8.20 2.09
C SER A 179 -10.63 9.70 1.77
N VAL A 180 -9.58 10.48 2.05
CA VAL A 180 -9.52 11.91 1.71
C VAL A 180 -9.43 12.11 0.19
N ALA A 181 -8.65 11.27 -0.48
CA ALA A 181 -8.52 11.31 -1.94
C ALA A 181 -9.85 11.02 -2.65
N LYS A 182 -10.65 10.09 -2.12
CA LYS A 182 -11.98 9.78 -2.63
C LYS A 182 -12.93 10.98 -2.51
N ILE A 183 -12.93 11.66 -1.36
CA ILE A 183 -13.70 12.90 -1.17
C ILE A 183 -13.28 13.94 -2.21
N PHE A 184 -11.96 14.09 -2.45
CA PHE A 184 -11.48 15.04 -3.45
C PHE A 184 -11.95 14.71 -4.87
N GLU A 185 -12.07 13.43 -5.23
CA GLU A 185 -12.67 13.00 -6.50
C GLU A 185 -14.18 13.28 -6.55
N GLU A 186 -14.91 13.06 -5.45
CA GLU A 186 -16.36 13.31 -5.36
C GLU A 186 -16.72 14.79 -5.54
N ILE A 187 -15.86 15.71 -5.11
CA ILE A 187 -15.99 17.15 -5.39
C ILE A 187 -15.44 17.59 -6.76
N GLY A 188 -15.10 16.62 -7.65
CA GLY A 188 -14.65 16.86 -9.01
C GLY A 188 -13.15 17.05 -9.19
N GLY A 189 -12.35 16.77 -8.17
CA GLY A 189 -10.89 16.86 -8.25
C GLY A 189 -10.25 15.68 -8.97
N LYS A 190 -8.97 15.83 -9.35
CA LYS A 190 -8.17 14.76 -9.99
C LYS A 190 -7.04 14.34 -9.06
N VAL A 191 -6.99 13.05 -8.75
CA VAL A 191 -6.01 12.45 -7.86
C VAL A 191 -4.95 11.70 -8.65
N ILE A 192 -3.69 11.83 -8.22
CA ILE A 192 -2.55 11.04 -8.68
C ILE A 192 -2.21 10.08 -7.55
N TYR A 193 -2.47 8.80 -7.77
CA TYR A 193 -2.29 7.77 -6.76
C TYR A 193 -0.94 7.08 -6.85
N PHE A 194 -0.32 6.83 -5.70
CA PHE A 194 0.85 5.97 -5.53
C PHE A 194 0.53 4.87 -4.51
N GLY A 195 0.91 3.65 -4.85
CA GLY A 195 0.61 2.46 -4.05
C GLY A 195 -0.31 1.48 -4.78
N LYS A 196 -0.56 0.33 -4.16
CA LYS A 196 -1.53 -0.66 -4.62
C LYS A 196 -2.95 -0.07 -4.57
N PRO A 197 -3.81 -0.25 -5.56
CA PRO A 197 -3.72 -1.17 -6.71
C PRO A 197 -3.06 -0.57 -7.97
N TYR A 198 -2.47 0.60 -7.91
CA TYR A 198 -2.01 1.35 -9.08
C TYR A 198 -0.68 0.84 -9.64
N PRO A 199 -0.52 0.77 -10.99
CA PRO A 199 0.65 0.19 -11.65
C PRO A 199 2.03 0.76 -11.25
N PRO A 200 2.18 2.07 -10.95
CA PRO A 200 3.49 2.63 -10.69
C PRO A 200 4.28 1.95 -9.57
N VAL A 201 3.61 1.49 -8.51
CA VAL A 201 4.31 0.88 -7.38
C VAL A 201 4.94 -0.48 -7.75
N TYR A 202 4.30 -1.25 -8.61
CA TYR A 202 4.83 -2.53 -9.10
C TYR A 202 6.01 -2.31 -10.06
N ASN A 203 5.84 -1.44 -11.06
CA ASN A 203 6.85 -1.16 -12.08
C ASN A 203 8.13 -0.50 -11.53
N LEU A 204 8.00 0.29 -10.45
CA LEU A 204 9.14 0.97 -9.83
C LEU A 204 9.88 0.10 -8.80
N SER A 205 9.25 -0.95 -8.28
CA SER A 205 9.81 -1.79 -7.22
C SER A 205 10.58 -3.00 -7.73
N ALA A 206 10.26 -3.53 -8.91
CA ALA A 206 10.95 -4.68 -9.50
C ALA A 206 10.90 -4.70 -11.03
N ASN A 207 11.79 -5.49 -11.64
CA ASN A 207 11.66 -5.84 -13.05
C ASN A 207 10.66 -7.00 -13.20
N ILE A 208 9.50 -6.71 -13.74
CA ILE A 208 8.39 -7.66 -13.93
C ILE A 208 8.39 -8.36 -15.30
N ASN A 209 9.23 -7.89 -16.25
CA ASN A 209 9.19 -8.36 -17.64
C ASN A 209 9.55 -9.85 -17.74
N GLY A 210 8.66 -10.62 -18.36
CA GLY A 210 8.87 -12.04 -18.64
C GLY A 210 8.84 -12.96 -17.41
N LYS A 211 8.32 -12.48 -16.27
CA LYS A 211 8.19 -13.26 -15.04
C LYS A 211 6.72 -13.60 -14.77
N ASN A 212 6.49 -14.81 -14.28
CA ASN A 212 5.25 -15.17 -13.63
C ASN A 212 5.26 -14.58 -12.22
N VAL A 213 4.27 -13.78 -11.90
CA VAL A 213 4.19 -12.99 -10.66
C VAL A 213 3.05 -13.48 -9.79
N LEU A 214 3.31 -13.63 -8.49
CA LEU A 214 2.28 -13.85 -7.48
C LEU A 214 2.24 -12.68 -6.50
N CYS A 215 1.07 -12.06 -6.35
CA CYS A 215 0.81 -11.08 -5.31
C CYS A 215 0.21 -11.76 -4.09
N ILE A 216 0.70 -11.46 -2.89
CA ILE A 216 0.20 -11.99 -1.62
C ILE A 216 -0.22 -10.83 -0.74
N GLY A 217 -1.48 -10.78 -0.34
CA GLY A 217 -2.01 -9.70 0.47
C GLY A 217 -3.32 -10.05 1.17
N ASP A 218 -3.76 -9.18 2.07
CA ASP A 218 -4.98 -9.37 2.85
C ASP A 218 -6.12 -8.42 2.43
N ASN A 219 -5.83 -7.44 1.57
CA ASN A 219 -6.79 -6.42 1.17
C ASN A 219 -7.27 -6.61 -0.27
N MET A 220 -8.59 -6.89 -0.41
CA MET A 220 -9.22 -7.11 -1.72
C MET A 220 -9.18 -5.85 -2.60
N ASN A 221 -9.23 -4.64 -2.01
CA ASN A 221 -9.29 -3.38 -2.75
C ASN A 221 -7.92 -2.88 -3.23
N THR A 222 -6.83 -3.37 -2.67
CA THR A 222 -5.47 -2.95 -2.99
C THR A 222 -4.63 -4.09 -3.52
N ASP A 223 -4.42 -5.15 -2.75
CA ASP A 223 -3.56 -6.28 -3.15
C ASP A 223 -4.17 -7.08 -4.30
N ILE A 224 -5.40 -7.58 -4.10
CA ILE A 224 -6.06 -8.44 -5.07
C ILE A 224 -6.44 -7.65 -6.31
N LYS A 225 -7.08 -6.49 -6.14
CA LYS A 225 -7.41 -5.60 -7.26
C LYS A 225 -6.16 -5.16 -8.02
N GLY A 226 -5.06 -4.88 -7.33
CA GLY A 226 -3.80 -4.48 -7.95
C GLY A 226 -3.20 -5.61 -8.79
N ALA A 227 -3.18 -6.83 -8.27
CA ALA A 227 -2.75 -8.01 -9.02
C ALA A 227 -3.59 -8.20 -10.29
N ASN A 228 -4.92 -8.12 -10.18
CA ASN A 228 -5.84 -8.26 -11.33
C ASN A 228 -5.58 -7.19 -12.40
N ILE A 229 -5.40 -5.91 -12.01
CA ILE A 229 -5.08 -4.82 -12.97
C ILE A 229 -3.77 -5.10 -13.72
N GLN A 230 -2.79 -5.76 -13.07
CA GLN A 230 -1.51 -6.12 -13.69
C GLN A 230 -1.53 -7.45 -14.42
N ASN A 231 -2.65 -8.21 -14.41
CA ASN A 231 -2.74 -9.60 -14.86
C ASN A 231 -1.75 -10.52 -14.12
N PHE A 232 -1.59 -10.33 -12.82
CA PHE A 232 -0.81 -11.20 -11.95
C PHE A 232 -1.74 -12.15 -11.20
N ASP A 233 -1.23 -13.34 -10.90
CA ASP A 233 -1.91 -14.23 -9.96
C ASP A 233 -1.86 -13.64 -8.54
N ASN A 234 -2.84 -14.00 -7.71
CA ASN A 234 -2.92 -13.46 -6.37
C ASN A 234 -3.34 -14.49 -5.33
N LEU A 235 -2.84 -14.31 -4.10
CA LEU A 235 -3.15 -15.11 -2.92
C LEU A 235 -3.73 -14.20 -1.84
N LEU A 236 -5.00 -14.39 -1.52
CA LEU A 236 -5.67 -13.64 -0.45
C LEU A 236 -5.41 -14.29 0.91
N ILE A 237 -4.88 -13.52 1.85
CA ILE A 237 -4.75 -13.88 3.25
C ILE A 237 -6.04 -13.49 3.98
N THR A 238 -6.86 -14.46 4.31
CA THR A 238 -8.21 -14.24 4.86
C THR A 238 -8.24 -13.88 6.34
N SER A 239 -7.10 -14.01 7.05
CA SER A 239 -6.95 -13.64 8.47
C SER A 239 -6.66 -12.16 8.72
N GLY A 240 -6.50 -11.34 7.65
CA GLY A 240 -6.20 -9.91 7.72
C GLY A 240 -7.43 -9.00 7.81
N ILE A 241 -7.40 -7.87 7.09
CA ILE A 241 -8.39 -6.79 7.21
C ILE A 241 -9.84 -7.23 6.92
N HIS A 242 -10.03 -8.23 6.07
CA HIS A 242 -11.34 -8.80 5.72
C HIS A 242 -11.74 -10.01 6.59
N LYS A 243 -11.02 -10.30 7.70
CA LYS A 243 -11.29 -11.47 8.55
C LYS A 243 -12.74 -11.59 9.00
N LYS A 244 -13.37 -10.45 9.37
CA LYS A 244 -14.78 -10.46 9.84
C LYS A 244 -15.75 -10.80 8.72
N GLU A 245 -15.50 -10.28 7.51
CA GLU A 245 -16.32 -10.51 6.32
C GLU A 245 -16.15 -11.92 5.77
N LEU A 246 -14.94 -12.48 5.89
CA LEU A 246 -14.57 -13.80 5.40
C LEU A 246 -14.60 -14.89 6.48
N SER A 247 -15.09 -14.59 7.68
CA SER A 247 -15.04 -15.50 8.86
C SER A 247 -15.71 -16.87 8.64
N SER A 248 -16.65 -16.96 7.69
CA SER A 248 -17.27 -18.22 7.29
C SER A 248 -16.40 -19.08 6.37
N LEU A 249 -15.34 -18.50 5.78
CA LEU A 249 -14.52 -19.16 4.76
C LEU A 249 -13.27 -19.82 5.33
N ASN A 250 -12.63 -19.23 6.35
CA ASN A 250 -11.42 -19.72 7.07
C ASN A 250 -10.35 -20.36 6.15
N ILE A 251 -10.11 -19.78 4.98
CA ILE A 251 -9.28 -20.33 3.91
C ILE A 251 -8.39 -19.26 3.27
N CYS A 252 -7.14 -19.63 2.94
CA CYS A 252 -6.33 -18.86 2.02
C CYS A 252 -6.73 -19.18 0.58
N LEU A 253 -7.20 -18.18 -0.15
CA LEU A 253 -7.67 -18.33 -1.51
C LEU A 253 -6.61 -17.84 -2.51
N LEU A 254 -6.18 -18.75 -3.39
CA LEU A 254 -5.37 -18.42 -4.56
C LEU A 254 -6.32 -18.12 -5.73
N TYR A 255 -6.19 -16.93 -6.29
CA TYR A 255 -6.83 -16.53 -7.53
C TYR A 255 -5.78 -16.46 -8.64
N THR A 256 -6.08 -17.11 -9.76
CA THR A 256 -5.29 -16.95 -10.97
C THR A 256 -5.89 -15.82 -11.82
N SER A 257 -5.10 -15.20 -12.67
CA SER A 257 -5.54 -14.10 -13.56
C SER A 257 -6.80 -14.44 -14.36
N ASP A 258 -6.92 -15.69 -14.80
CA ASP A 258 -8.08 -16.17 -15.57
C ASP A 258 -9.37 -16.30 -14.72
N ALA A 259 -9.26 -16.36 -13.39
CA ALA A 259 -10.41 -16.48 -12.48
C ALA A 259 -10.90 -15.14 -11.92
N ALA A 260 -10.13 -14.08 -12.12
CA ALA A 260 -10.40 -12.74 -11.56
C ALA A 260 -11.52 -12.00 -12.31
N ASP A 261 -11.76 -12.33 -13.57
CA ASP A 261 -12.82 -11.72 -14.40
C ASP A 261 -14.25 -12.09 -13.94
N GLU A 262 -14.39 -13.13 -13.09
CA GLU A 262 -15.69 -13.55 -12.55
C GLU A 262 -16.12 -12.74 -11.30
N LEU A 263 -15.26 -11.87 -10.76
CA LEU A 263 -15.52 -11.09 -9.53
C LEU A 263 -15.62 -9.57 -9.75
N SER A 264 -15.59 -9.12 -11.00
CA SER A 264 -15.70 -7.70 -11.39
C SER A 264 -17.14 -7.24 -11.62
#